data_6b456b447a3e26ab4a5a733fd28911a3
#
_entry.id   6b456b447a3e26ab4a5a733fd28911a3
#
_cell.length_a   1.000
_cell.length_b   1.000
_cell.length_c   1.000
_cell.angle_alpha   90.00
_cell.angle_beta   90.00
_cell.angle_gamma   90.00
#
_symmetry.space_group_name_H-M   'P 1'
#
loop_
_entity.id
_entity.type
_entity.pdbx_description
1 polymer ?
#
loop_
_entity_poly.entity_id
_entity_poly.type
_entity_poly.pdbx_seq_one_letter_code
_entity_poly.pdbx_strand_id
1 'polypeptide(L)'
;MYLDEKKLLDIYNRCSNNNQLDITREIEKADIKAFVNKTGGSFGDYYHKRTLNKILNEGYKDENPRPHYSDGTPAHTISINEVVSRYDLTKGECPILTLRPIAWKSAVKEIFWIYQMQSNKLEDLHNLGIKYWNDWNIGDNTIGQRYGATVKKYDLMNILLNDLKNDPYGRRHIIELWQVEDFKTPGLNPCCHMTTWNVRNDGITDTKYLDMELKQRSSDFATSVSINELQYVALLLMVAKHLGYTPGVFTHVITNTQIYDRHINQAKELINRNPIPNKAQLILDTDKTNFYDFTIDDFKLIDYPLDKIKNTNPQLKFDLGI
;
A
#
# COMPACT_ATOMS: atom_id res chain seq x y z
N MET A 1 -0.05 1.32 -22.41
CA MET A 1 -1.47 1.70 -22.47
C MET A 1 -2.27 0.57 -23.14
N TYR A 2 -3.46 0.26 -22.64
CA TYR A 2 -4.34 -0.81 -23.15
C TYR A 2 -5.52 -0.26 -23.97
N LEU A 3 -5.62 1.06 -24.09
CA LEU A 3 -6.60 1.76 -24.92
C LEU A 3 -6.10 1.93 -26.37
N ASP A 4 -7.03 1.81 -27.32
CA ASP A 4 -6.82 2.22 -28.71
C ASP A 4 -7.10 3.73 -28.92
N GLU A 5 -6.64 4.29 -30.05
CA GLU A 5 -6.79 5.70 -30.39
C GLU A 5 -8.25 6.16 -30.43
N LYS A 6 -9.16 5.30 -30.89
CA LYS A 6 -10.60 5.62 -30.97
C LYS A 6 -11.19 5.84 -29.58
N LYS A 7 -10.86 4.99 -28.60
CA LYS A 7 -11.31 5.16 -27.22
C LYS A 7 -10.70 6.38 -26.55
N LEU A 8 -9.43 6.67 -26.82
CA LEU A 8 -8.78 7.88 -26.32
C LEU A 8 -9.49 9.15 -26.84
N LEU A 9 -9.81 9.18 -28.14
CA LEU A 9 -10.51 10.31 -28.74
C LEU A 9 -11.94 10.47 -28.17
N ASP A 10 -12.65 9.36 -27.94
CA ASP A 10 -13.97 9.40 -27.32
C ASP A 10 -13.93 9.97 -25.88
N ILE A 11 -12.95 9.55 -25.09
CA ILE A 11 -12.74 10.10 -23.73
C ILE A 11 -12.42 11.61 -23.81
N TYR A 12 -11.52 11.98 -24.70
CA TYR A 12 -11.15 13.40 -24.89
C TYR A 12 -12.39 14.25 -25.24
N ASN A 13 -13.21 13.83 -26.21
CA ASN A 13 -14.41 14.54 -26.61
C ASN A 13 -15.44 14.65 -25.47
N ARG A 14 -15.64 13.58 -24.69
CA ARG A 14 -16.54 13.62 -23.52
C ARG A 14 -16.05 14.59 -22.46
N CYS A 15 -14.77 14.58 -22.15
CA CYS A 15 -14.20 15.48 -21.15
C CYS A 15 -14.19 16.93 -21.62
N SER A 16 -13.91 17.18 -22.90
CA SER A 16 -13.93 18.53 -23.50
C SER A 16 -15.34 19.15 -23.49
N ASN A 17 -16.38 18.31 -23.57
CA ASN A 17 -17.78 18.74 -23.50
C ASN A 17 -18.33 18.79 -22.06
N ASN A 18 -17.57 18.33 -21.07
CA ASN A 18 -17.97 18.31 -19.67
C ASN A 18 -16.79 18.69 -18.76
N ASN A 19 -16.71 19.97 -18.41
CA ASN A 19 -15.65 20.55 -17.57
C ASN A 19 -15.57 19.95 -16.13
N GLN A 20 -16.52 19.09 -15.74
CA GLN A 20 -16.48 18.38 -14.44
C GLN A 20 -15.68 17.08 -14.50
N LEU A 21 -15.28 16.62 -15.69
CA LEU A 21 -14.51 15.39 -15.86
C LEU A 21 -13.02 15.68 -15.96
N ASP A 22 -12.23 15.03 -15.10
CA ASP A 22 -10.77 15.00 -15.22
C ASP A 22 -10.38 13.97 -16.28
N ILE A 23 -9.88 14.46 -17.41
CA ILE A 23 -9.47 13.64 -18.55
C ILE A 23 -8.41 12.59 -18.17
N THR A 24 -7.43 12.96 -17.35
CA THR A 24 -6.35 12.05 -16.94
C THR A 24 -6.91 10.89 -16.15
N ARG A 25 -7.82 11.17 -15.23
CA ARG A 25 -8.50 10.16 -14.40
C ARG A 25 -9.42 9.25 -15.23
N GLU A 26 -10.12 9.80 -16.21
CA GLU A 26 -11.00 9.01 -17.09
C GLU A 26 -10.19 8.10 -18.02
N ILE A 27 -9.06 8.57 -18.54
CA ILE A 27 -8.12 7.74 -19.31
C ILE A 27 -7.58 6.61 -18.44
N GLU A 28 -7.11 6.91 -17.22
CA GLU A 28 -6.57 5.90 -16.30
C GLU A 28 -7.62 4.81 -15.98
N LYS A 29 -8.83 5.19 -15.60
CA LYS A 29 -9.92 4.25 -15.32
C LYS A 29 -10.23 3.35 -16.52
N ALA A 30 -10.27 3.92 -17.72
CA ALA A 30 -10.56 3.17 -18.94
C ALA A 30 -9.41 2.21 -19.29
N ASP A 31 -8.16 2.63 -19.10
CA ASP A 31 -6.96 1.79 -19.35
C ASP A 31 -6.90 0.62 -18.36
N ILE A 32 -7.17 0.86 -17.07
CA ILE A 32 -7.28 -0.21 -16.06
C ILE A 32 -8.38 -1.21 -16.47
N LYS A 33 -9.56 -0.72 -16.83
CA LYS A 33 -10.67 -1.58 -17.26
C LYS A 33 -10.31 -2.41 -18.48
N ALA A 34 -9.61 -1.82 -19.45
CA ALA A 34 -9.13 -2.54 -20.63
C ALA A 34 -8.11 -3.62 -20.26
N PHE A 35 -7.18 -3.32 -19.33
CA PHE A 35 -6.22 -4.30 -18.81
C PHE A 35 -6.93 -5.47 -18.13
N VAL A 36 -7.82 -5.20 -17.17
CA VAL A 36 -8.55 -6.23 -16.43
C VAL A 36 -9.36 -7.11 -17.38
N ASN A 37 -10.08 -6.52 -18.33
CA ASN A 37 -10.86 -7.27 -19.31
C ASN A 37 -9.99 -8.16 -20.22
N LYS A 38 -8.80 -7.68 -20.59
CA LYS A 38 -7.87 -8.41 -21.47
C LYS A 38 -7.15 -9.55 -20.75
N THR A 39 -6.75 -9.34 -19.49
CA THR A 39 -5.85 -10.24 -18.78
C THR A 39 -6.51 -11.03 -17.67
N GLY A 40 -7.64 -10.57 -17.15
CA GLY A 40 -8.24 -11.05 -15.91
C GLY A 40 -7.46 -10.67 -14.65
N GLY A 41 -6.37 -9.89 -14.79
CA GLY A 41 -5.54 -9.43 -13.68
C GLY A 41 -6.23 -8.41 -12.78
N SER A 42 -5.63 -8.13 -11.63
CA SER A 42 -6.11 -7.18 -10.64
C SER A 42 -5.71 -5.74 -10.95
N PHE A 43 -6.29 -4.79 -10.22
CA PHE A 43 -5.83 -3.40 -10.19
C PHE A 43 -4.37 -3.30 -9.71
N GLY A 44 -3.98 -4.09 -8.70
CA GLY A 44 -2.61 -4.18 -8.23
C GLY A 44 -1.63 -4.61 -9.33
N ASP A 45 -1.98 -5.63 -10.14
CA ASP A 45 -1.17 -6.06 -11.28
C ASP A 45 -0.99 -4.95 -12.31
N TYR A 46 -2.07 -4.19 -12.60
CA TYR A 46 -2.00 -3.05 -13.52
C TYR A 46 -1.04 -1.97 -13.04
N TYR A 47 -1.24 -1.47 -11.81
CA TYR A 47 -0.41 -0.41 -11.26
C TYR A 47 1.05 -0.85 -11.14
N HIS A 48 1.28 -2.10 -10.75
CA HIS A 48 2.62 -2.64 -10.62
C HIS A 48 3.38 -2.67 -11.96
N LYS A 49 2.76 -3.24 -13.00
CA LYS A 49 3.36 -3.30 -14.35
C LYS A 49 3.57 -1.91 -14.95
N ARG A 50 2.57 -1.03 -14.84
CA ARG A 50 2.64 0.35 -15.36
C ARG A 50 3.78 1.12 -14.69
N THR A 51 3.89 1.05 -13.37
CA THR A 51 4.90 1.80 -12.62
C THR A 51 6.29 1.27 -12.86
N LEU A 52 6.51 -0.06 -12.87
CA LEU A 52 7.79 -0.64 -13.21
C LEU A 52 8.25 -0.24 -14.62
N ASN A 53 7.34 -0.27 -15.60
CA ASN A 53 7.64 0.21 -16.96
C ASN A 53 8.06 1.69 -16.95
N LYS A 54 7.36 2.53 -16.19
CA LYS A 54 7.68 3.96 -16.08
C LYS A 54 9.05 4.16 -15.45
N ILE A 55 9.37 3.46 -14.36
CA ILE A 55 10.70 3.53 -13.73
C ILE A 55 11.81 3.16 -14.71
N LEU A 56 11.65 2.05 -15.45
CA LEU A 56 12.69 1.57 -16.37
C LEU A 56 12.90 2.47 -17.60
N ASN A 57 11.87 3.19 -18.04
CA ASN A 57 11.92 3.99 -19.27
C ASN A 57 12.16 5.49 -18.99
N GLU A 58 11.72 6.01 -17.86
CA GLU A 58 11.72 7.44 -17.56
C GLU A 58 12.50 7.77 -16.27
N GLY A 59 12.90 6.74 -15.51
CA GLY A 59 13.56 6.93 -14.22
C GLY A 59 14.98 7.48 -14.35
N TYR A 60 15.38 8.21 -13.35
CA TYR A 60 16.74 8.73 -13.21
C TYR A 60 17.52 7.93 -12.17
N LYS A 61 18.80 7.72 -12.41
CA LYS A 61 19.71 7.04 -11.50
C LYS A 61 20.21 8.03 -10.44
N ASP A 62 20.29 7.57 -9.18
CA ASP A 62 20.93 8.35 -8.13
C ASP A 62 22.46 8.44 -8.34
N GLU A 63 23.09 9.49 -7.77
CA GLU A 63 24.53 9.69 -7.86
C GLU A 63 25.26 9.14 -6.61
N ASN A 64 24.66 9.33 -5.42
CA ASN A 64 25.26 8.99 -4.12
C ASN A 64 24.27 8.23 -3.24
N PRO A 65 24.10 6.92 -3.43
CA PRO A 65 23.20 6.14 -2.61
C PRO A 65 23.70 6.03 -1.17
N ARG A 66 22.81 6.28 -0.23
CA ARG A 66 23.10 6.04 1.20
C ARG A 66 23.18 4.54 1.54
N PRO A 67 22.24 3.69 1.01
CA PRO A 67 22.23 2.27 1.34
C PRO A 67 23.36 1.53 0.61
N HIS A 68 23.75 0.39 1.20
CA HIS A 68 24.72 -0.54 0.64
C HIS A 68 24.13 -1.95 0.61
N TYR A 69 24.61 -2.78 -0.29
CA TYR A 69 24.36 -4.20 -0.26
C TYR A 69 25.21 -4.88 0.83
N SER A 70 24.87 -6.12 1.17
CA SER A 70 25.61 -6.90 2.18
C SER A 70 27.09 -7.12 1.85
N ASP A 71 27.50 -6.98 0.59
CA ASP A 71 28.90 -7.04 0.15
C ASP A 71 29.63 -5.68 0.23
N GLY A 72 28.98 -4.66 0.76
CA GLY A 72 29.53 -3.31 0.93
C GLY A 72 29.47 -2.44 -0.32
N THR A 73 28.97 -2.93 -1.44
CA THR A 73 28.81 -2.10 -2.65
C THR A 73 27.65 -1.13 -2.52
N PRO A 74 27.75 0.10 -3.09
CA PRO A 74 26.65 1.05 -3.09
C PRO A 74 25.40 0.48 -3.75
N ALA A 75 24.24 0.59 -3.10
CA ALA A 75 22.96 0.13 -3.63
C ALA A 75 22.27 1.27 -4.40
N HIS A 76 22.67 1.44 -5.66
CA HIS A 76 22.09 2.45 -6.54
C HIS A 76 20.62 2.16 -6.87
N THR A 77 19.87 3.23 -7.11
CA THR A 77 18.45 3.15 -7.50
C THR A 77 18.17 3.87 -8.80
N ILE A 78 17.12 3.41 -9.49
CA ILE A 78 16.46 4.13 -10.58
C ILE A 78 15.09 4.52 -10.03
N SER A 79 14.73 5.81 -10.09
CA SER A 79 13.52 6.32 -9.47
C SER A 79 12.74 7.27 -10.35
N ILE A 80 11.45 7.33 -10.09
CA ILE A 80 10.52 8.36 -10.56
C ILE A 80 9.83 8.99 -9.36
N ASN A 81 9.34 10.20 -9.54
CA ASN A 81 8.55 10.87 -8.51
C ASN A 81 7.05 10.71 -8.76
N GLU A 82 6.30 10.78 -7.65
CA GLU A 82 4.86 11.00 -7.65
C GLU A 82 4.04 9.93 -8.38
N VAL A 83 3.98 8.75 -7.75
CA VAL A 83 3.10 7.66 -8.18
C VAL A 83 1.85 7.66 -7.31
N VAL A 84 0.68 7.59 -7.95
CA VAL A 84 -0.61 7.49 -7.28
C VAL A 84 -1.34 6.25 -7.76
N SER A 85 -1.77 5.42 -6.79
CA SER A 85 -2.67 4.27 -7.01
C SER A 85 -3.98 4.49 -6.26
N ARG A 86 -5.11 4.07 -6.84
CA ARG A 86 -6.44 4.19 -6.20
C ARG A 86 -7.22 2.91 -6.34
N TYR A 87 -7.83 2.51 -5.24
CA TYR A 87 -8.62 1.29 -5.13
C TYR A 87 -9.94 1.59 -4.44
N ASP A 88 -11.05 1.43 -5.16
CA ASP A 88 -12.41 1.55 -4.61
C ASP A 88 -12.84 0.19 -4.03
N LEU A 89 -12.69 0.04 -2.72
CA LEU A 89 -12.98 -1.23 -2.04
C LEU A 89 -14.47 -1.59 -2.14
N THR A 90 -15.36 -0.61 -2.35
CA THR A 90 -16.80 -0.87 -2.55
C THR A 90 -17.09 -1.58 -3.87
N LYS A 91 -16.13 -1.54 -4.81
CA LYS A 91 -16.20 -2.22 -6.12
C LYS A 91 -15.36 -3.50 -6.16
N GLY A 92 -14.80 -3.91 -5.03
CA GLY A 92 -13.91 -5.07 -4.97
C GLY A 92 -12.52 -4.82 -5.58
N GLU A 93 -12.15 -3.56 -5.80
CA GLU A 93 -10.79 -3.22 -6.25
C GLU A 93 -9.83 -3.43 -5.09
N CYS A 94 -8.81 -4.26 -5.28
CA CYS A 94 -7.86 -4.61 -4.22
C CYS A 94 -6.43 -4.49 -4.74
N PRO A 95 -5.48 -3.96 -3.93
CA PRO A 95 -4.06 -3.86 -4.30
C PRO A 95 -3.34 -5.20 -4.19
N ILE A 96 -3.96 -6.26 -4.69
CA ILE A 96 -3.35 -7.60 -4.66
C ILE A 96 -2.59 -7.87 -5.94
N LEU A 97 -1.44 -8.53 -5.81
CA LEU A 97 -0.57 -8.87 -6.91
C LEU A 97 -0.64 -10.36 -7.23
N THR A 98 -0.76 -10.70 -8.53
CA THR A 98 -0.68 -12.08 -9.01
C THR A 98 0.59 -12.36 -9.82
N LEU A 99 1.43 -11.36 -10.02
CA LEU A 99 2.72 -11.46 -10.71
C LEU A 99 3.79 -12.19 -9.87
N ARG A 100 3.55 -12.34 -8.57
CA ARG A 100 4.28 -13.17 -7.61
C ARG A 100 3.44 -13.41 -6.36
N PRO A 101 3.75 -14.43 -5.53
CA PRO A 101 3.06 -14.62 -4.24
C PRO A 101 3.25 -13.42 -3.31
N ILE A 102 2.21 -13.06 -2.57
CA ILE A 102 2.24 -11.98 -1.58
C ILE A 102 2.02 -12.55 -0.17
N ALA A 103 2.87 -12.17 0.77
CA ALA A 103 2.79 -12.55 2.18
C ALA A 103 1.76 -11.69 2.93
N TRP A 104 0.48 -11.74 2.50
CA TRP A 104 -0.57 -10.87 3.01
C TRP A 104 -0.81 -10.99 4.52
N LYS A 105 -0.68 -12.21 5.10
CA LYS A 105 -0.81 -12.39 6.55
C LYS A 105 0.26 -11.63 7.32
N SER A 106 1.49 -11.61 6.82
CA SER A 106 2.57 -10.82 7.43
C SER A 106 2.29 -9.32 7.32
N ALA A 107 1.73 -8.87 6.19
CA ALA A 107 1.32 -7.48 6.02
C ALA A 107 0.29 -7.06 7.08
N VAL A 108 -0.77 -7.85 7.29
CA VAL A 108 -1.81 -7.56 8.30
C VAL A 108 -1.22 -7.58 9.72
N LYS A 109 -0.40 -8.60 10.05
CA LYS A 109 0.22 -8.73 11.38
C LYS A 109 1.17 -7.57 11.71
N GLU A 110 1.85 -6.99 10.70
CA GLU A 110 2.67 -5.80 10.91
C GLU A 110 1.82 -4.58 11.26
N ILE A 111 0.62 -4.45 10.69
CA ILE A 111 -0.34 -3.40 11.08
C ILE A 111 -0.79 -3.59 12.54
N PHE A 112 -1.01 -4.82 12.99
CA PHE A 112 -1.28 -5.07 14.41
C PHE A 112 -0.13 -4.61 15.30
N TRP A 113 1.10 -4.93 14.93
CA TRP A 113 2.29 -4.51 15.68
C TRP A 113 2.40 -2.99 15.78
N ILE A 114 2.17 -2.27 14.67
CA ILE A 114 2.29 -0.80 14.63
C ILE A 114 1.12 -0.12 15.35
N TYR A 115 -0.13 -0.50 15.06
CA TYR A 115 -1.30 0.31 15.42
C TYR A 115 -2.14 -0.28 16.56
N GLN A 116 -2.19 -1.61 16.75
CA GLN A 116 -2.88 -2.20 17.89
C GLN A 116 -1.95 -2.36 19.10
N MET A 117 -0.83 -3.08 18.92
CA MET A 117 0.15 -3.32 19.97
C MET A 117 0.97 -2.08 20.30
N GLN A 118 1.07 -1.15 19.33
CA GLN A 118 1.80 0.11 19.44
C GLN A 118 3.23 -0.14 19.93
N SER A 119 3.89 -1.13 19.33
CA SER A 119 5.20 -1.62 19.74
C SER A 119 6.29 -1.29 18.71
N ASN A 120 7.51 -1.22 19.20
CA ASN A 120 8.74 -1.15 18.42
C ASN A 120 9.70 -2.32 18.72
N LYS A 121 9.24 -3.30 19.53
CA LYS A 121 10.05 -4.44 19.95
C LYS A 121 10.05 -5.52 18.87
N LEU A 122 11.25 -6.03 18.55
CA LEU A 122 11.40 -7.13 17.59
C LEU A 122 10.85 -8.45 18.14
N GLU A 123 10.87 -8.65 19.46
CA GLU A 123 10.27 -9.82 20.10
C GLU A 123 8.76 -9.95 19.79
N ASP A 124 8.02 -8.83 19.84
CA ASP A 124 6.59 -8.82 19.51
C ASP A 124 6.35 -9.25 18.06
N LEU A 125 7.20 -8.77 17.12
CA LEU A 125 7.15 -9.20 15.72
C LEU A 125 7.51 -10.68 15.55
N HIS A 126 8.52 -11.17 16.27
CA HIS A 126 8.89 -12.60 16.24
C HIS A 126 7.74 -13.49 16.71
N ASN A 127 7.01 -13.07 17.76
CA ASN A 127 5.82 -13.77 18.25
C ASN A 127 4.69 -13.79 17.20
N LEU A 128 4.64 -12.79 16.32
CA LEU A 128 3.75 -12.75 15.15
C LEU A 128 4.29 -13.55 13.95
N GLY A 129 5.51 -14.12 14.03
CA GLY A 129 6.17 -14.87 12.96
C GLY A 129 6.84 -14.00 11.89
N ILE A 130 7.15 -12.74 12.21
CA ILE A 130 7.78 -11.76 11.30
C ILE A 130 9.22 -11.54 11.73
N LYS A 131 10.18 -11.65 10.78
CA LYS A 131 11.62 -11.50 11.05
C LYS A 131 12.33 -10.49 10.15
N TYR A 132 11.68 -9.97 9.11
CA TYR A 132 12.33 -9.11 8.13
C TYR A 132 12.66 -7.69 8.66
N TRP A 133 12.25 -7.35 9.89
CA TRP A 133 12.66 -6.13 10.57
C TRP A 133 13.99 -6.25 11.36
N ASN A 134 14.60 -7.44 11.41
CA ASN A 134 15.83 -7.66 12.19
C ASN A 134 17.00 -6.79 11.74
N ASP A 135 17.07 -6.47 10.45
CA ASP A 135 18.13 -5.64 9.87
C ASP A 135 18.06 -4.18 10.32
N TRP A 136 16.95 -3.76 10.92
CA TRP A 136 16.78 -2.41 11.51
C TRP A 136 16.83 -2.38 13.03
N ASN A 137 17.38 -3.44 13.67
CA ASN A 137 17.67 -3.45 15.10
C ASN A 137 18.71 -2.39 15.45
N ILE A 138 18.37 -1.49 16.38
CA ILE A 138 19.29 -0.44 16.84
C ILE A 138 20.24 -0.90 17.96
N GLY A 139 20.26 -2.20 18.28
CA GLY A 139 21.17 -2.80 19.27
C GLY A 139 20.51 -3.13 20.62
N ASP A 140 19.24 -2.79 20.82
CA ASP A 140 18.46 -3.03 22.04
C ASP A 140 17.23 -3.93 21.81
N ASN A 141 17.21 -4.67 20.70
CA ASN A 141 16.08 -5.47 20.23
C ASN A 141 14.81 -4.67 19.89
N THR A 142 14.98 -3.42 19.57
CA THR A 142 13.92 -2.54 19.03
C THR A 142 14.34 -1.89 17.72
N ILE A 143 13.39 -1.24 17.05
CA ILE A 143 13.63 -0.36 15.89
C ILE A 143 13.73 1.13 16.28
N GLY A 144 13.92 1.42 17.56
CA GLY A 144 13.98 2.79 18.10
C GLY A 144 12.59 3.42 18.27
N GLN A 145 12.57 4.74 18.53
CA GLN A 145 11.33 5.52 18.70
C GLN A 145 10.69 5.77 17.32
N ARG A 146 10.14 4.72 16.72
CA ARG A 146 9.57 4.72 15.37
C ARG A 146 8.26 3.92 15.32
N TYR A 147 7.45 4.17 14.30
CA TYR A 147 6.23 3.41 14.01
C TYR A 147 5.33 3.21 15.23
N GLY A 148 5.19 2.00 15.76
CA GLY A 148 4.31 1.70 16.88
C GLY A 148 4.66 2.48 18.16
N ALA A 149 5.95 2.71 18.44
CA ALA A 149 6.36 3.55 19.56
C ALA A 149 5.92 5.02 19.39
N THR A 150 5.94 5.55 18.16
CA THR A 150 5.40 6.88 17.84
C THR A 150 3.88 6.92 18.01
N VAL A 151 3.18 5.90 17.51
CA VAL A 151 1.72 5.77 17.70
C VAL A 151 1.36 5.81 19.19
N LYS A 152 2.10 5.06 20.03
CA LYS A 152 1.89 5.02 21.47
C LYS A 152 2.20 6.36 22.16
N LYS A 153 3.36 6.95 21.84
CA LYS A 153 3.85 8.17 22.49
C LYS A 153 2.86 9.34 22.33
N TYR A 154 2.27 9.45 21.17
CA TYR A 154 1.37 10.55 20.81
C TYR A 154 -0.12 10.15 20.83
N ASP A 155 -0.44 8.94 21.28
CA ASP A 155 -1.81 8.37 21.34
C ASP A 155 -2.59 8.47 20.01
N LEU A 156 -1.86 8.36 18.88
CA LEU A 156 -2.38 8.72 17.57
C LEU A 156 -3.61 7.89 17.17
N MET A 157 -3.65 6.62 17.58
CA MET A 157 -4.76 5.74 17.17
C MET A 157 -6.04 6.06 17.91
N ASN A 158 -6.00 6.28 19.23
CA ASN A 158 -7.18 6.64 20.01
C ASN A 158 -7.72 8.02 19.62
N ILE A 159 -6.84 8.98 19.37
CA ILE A 159 -7.22 10.29 18.85
C ILE A 159 -7.98 10.13 17.54
N LEU A 160 -7.43 9.40 16.57
CA LEU A 160 -8.08 9.18 15.27
C LEU A 160 -9.47 8.55 15.42
N LEU A 161 -9.58 7.46 16.20
CA LEU A 161 -10.85 6.75 16.39
C LEU A 161 -11.91 7.62 17.05
N ASN A 162 -11.52 8.41 18.07
CA ASN A 162 -12.41 9.33 18.76
C ASN A 162 -12.85 10.49 17.85
N ASP A 163 -11.94 11.08 17.09
CA ASP A 163 -12.25 12.19 16.20
C ASP A 163 -13.18 11.75 15.07
N LEU A 164 -12.90 10.62 14.41
CA LEU A 164 -13.77 10.06 13.36
C LEU A 164 -15.16 9.69 13.89
N LYS A 165 -15.29 9.29 15.17
CA LYS A 165 -16.56 8.97 15.80
C LYS A 165 -17.37 10.23 16.11
N ASN A 166 -16.73 11.26 16.66
CA ASN A 166 -17.39 12.45 17.22
C ASN A 166 -17.61 13.56 16.17
N ASP A 167 -16.71 13.68 15.20
CA ASP A 167 -16.79 14.64 14.09
C ASP A 167 -16.45 13.95 12.75
N PRO A 168 -17.29 13.00 12.27
CA PRO A 168 -16.97 12.18 11.10
C PRO A 168 -16.64 13.00 9.84
N TYR A 169 -17.25 14.16 9.66
CA TYR A 169 -17.03 15.03 8.49
C TYR A 169 -15.95 16.10 8.71
N GLY A 170 -15.22 16.00 9.81
CA GLY A 170 -14.05 16.83 10.09
C GLY A 170 -12.97 16.68 9.02
N ARG A 171 -12.06 17.64 8.96
CA ARG A 171 -10.97 17.70 7.96
C ARG A 171 -9.58 17.58 8.60
N ARG A 172 -9.51 17.01 9.81
CA ARG A 172 -8.28 16.95 10.61
C ARG A 172 -7.94 15.52 11.06
N HIS A 173 -8.54 14.51 10.44
CA HIS A 173 -8.30 13.11 10.74
C HIS A 173 -6.99 12.66 10.09
N ILE A 174 -5.89 12.80 10.82
CA ILE A 174 -4.54 12.55 10.32
C ILE A 174 -3.77 11.73 11.35
N ILE A 175 -3.09 10.68 10.89
CA ILE A 175 -1.98 10.07 11.62
C ILE A 175 -0.69 10.48 10.92
N GLU A 176 0.23 11.10 11.67
CA GLU A 176 1.55 11.48 11.18
C GLU A 176 2.63 10.78 12.03
N LEU A 177 3.39 9.88 11.39
CA LEU A 177 4.50 9.15 12.02
C LEU A 177 5.84 9.89 11.84
N TRP A 178 5.90 10.94 11.02
CA TRP A 178 7.09 11.75 10.80
C TRP A 178 7.24 12.80 11.90
N GLN A 179 7.65 12.35 13.09
CA GLN A 179 7.82 13.19 14.26
C GLN A 179 9.31 13.55 14.42
N VAL A 180 9.67 14.80 14.16
CA VAL A 180 11.06 15.30 14.20
C VAL A 180 11.72 15.04 15.56
N GLU A 181 10.96 15.13 16.65
CA GLU A 181 11.45 14.86 18.00
C GLU A 181 11.92 13.40 18.17
N ASP A 182 11.26 12.46 17.53
CA ASP A 182 11.62 11.04 17.59
C ASP A 182 12.92 10.75 16.83
N PHE A 183 13.30 11.59 15.86
CA PHE A 183 14.52 11.41 15.05
C PHE A 183 15.82 11.75 15.79
N LYS A 184 15.73 12.26 17.00
CA LYS A 184 16.88 12.43 17.90
C LYS A 184 17.46 11.08 18.34
N THR A 185 16.69 9.99 18.20
CA THR A 185 17.13 8.63 18.51
C THR A 185 17.45 7.87 17.21
N PRO A 186 18.32 6.84 17.24
CA PRO A 186 18.55 5.96 16.09
C PRO A 186 17.27 5.28 15.61
N GLY A 187 17.27 4.81 14.38
CA GLY A 187 16.19 4.01 13.79
C GLY A 187 15.86 4.42 12.36
N LEU A 188 15.18 3.52 11.64
CA LEU A 188 14.70 3.78 10.27
C LEU A 188 13.54 4.77 10.29
N ASN A 189 13.69 5.92 9.66
CA ASN A 189 12.62 6.89 9.53
C ASN A 189 11.46 6.33 8.71
N PRO A 190 10.20 6.56 9.13
CA PRO A 190 9.02 5.96 8.49
C PRO A 190 8.97 6.21 6.99
N CYS A 191 8.77 5.14 6.21
CA CYS A 191 8.52 5.24 4.77
C CYS A 191 7.06 5.59 4.52
N CYS A 192 6.14 4.77 5.01
CA CYS A 192 4.72 5.08 5.13
C CYS A 192 4.56 5.99 6.35
N HIS A 193 4.48 7.29 6.13
CA HIS A 193 4.63 8.24 7.24
C HIS A 193 3.34 8.96 7.62
N MET A 194 2.38 9.11 6.70
CA MET A 194 1.15 9.83 6.99
C MET A 194 -0.07 9.14 6.38
N THR A 195 -1.16 9.11 7.13
CA THR A 195 -2.49 8.77 6.62
C THR A 195 -3.45 9.91 6.87
N THR A 196 -4.29 10.23 5.88
CA THR A 196 -5.41 11.17 6.00
C THR A 196 -6.71 10.43 5.75
N TRP A 197 -7.74 10.79 6.52
CA TRP A 197 -9.00 10.06 6.55
C TRP A 197 -10.17 11.00 6.31
N ASN A 198 -11.11 10.57 5.47
CA ASN A 198 -12.30 11.33 5.15
C ASN A 198 -13.53 10.43 5.20
N VAL A 199 -14.61 10.93 5.77
CA VAL A 199 -15.91 10.29 5.71
C VAL A 199 -16.75 11.02 4.67
N ARG A 200 -17.37 10.27 3.79
CA ARG A 200 -18.36 10.76 2.82
C ARG A 200 -19.66 10.00 2.97
N ASN A 201 -20.77 10.66 2.63
CA ASN A 201 -22.08 10.07 2.53
C ASN A 201 -22.49 9.96 1.06
N ASP A 202 -23.26 8.95 0.67
CA ASP A 202 -23.75 8.80 -0.71
C ASP A 202 -24.91 9.73 -1.04
N GLY A 203 -25.47 10.42 -0.02
CA GLY A 203 -26.63 11.30 -0.17
C GLY A 203 -27.97 10.58 -0.44
N ILE A 204 -27.98 9.25 -0.39
CA ILE A 204 -29.16 8.42 -0.71
C ILE A 204 -29.53 7.53 0.47
N THR A 205 -28.59 6.76 1.01
CA THR A 205 -28.84 5.69 2.01
C THR A 205 -28.36 6.04 3.42
N ASP A 206 -27.81 7.25 3.65
CA ASP A 206 -27.12 7.65 4.88
C ASP A 206 -25.90 6.77 5.23
N THR A 207 -25.42 5.98 4.26
CA THR A 207 -24.25 5.16 4.44
C THR A 207 -22.98 6.02 4.50
N LYS A 208 -22.24 5.87 5.61
CA LYS A 208 -20.93 6.52 5.77
C LYS A 208 -19.83 5.65 5.17
N TYR A 209 -19.13 6.18 4.19
CA TYR A 209 -17.95 5.57 3.59
C TYR A 209 -16.69 6.20 4.16
N LEU A 210 -15.74 5.39 4.59
CA LEU A 210 -14.46 5.84 5.09
C LEU A 210 -13.41 5.69 3.99
N ASP A 211 -12.89 6.81 3.50
CA ASP A 211 -11.78 6.86 2.56
C ASP A 211 -10.46 7.13 3.29
N MET A 212 -9.35 6.60 2.78
CA MET A 212 -8.02 6.82 3.34
C MET A 212 -7.01 7.12 2.24
N GLU A 213 -6.17 8.13 2.47
CA GLU A 213 -4.96 8.37 1.69
C GLU A 213 -3.73 8.01 2.52
N LEU A 214 -2.84 7.18 1.95
CA LEU A 214 -1.52 6.90 2.48
C LEU A 214 -0.48 7.73 1.74
N LYS A 215 0.38 8.45 2.47
CA LYS A 215 1.60 9.07 1.94
C LYS A 215 2.83 8.28 2.34
N GLN A 216 3.58 7.85 1.31
CA GLN A 216 4.84 7.14 1.45
C GLN A 216 5.96 7.96 0.80
N ARG A 217 7.00 8.30 1.60
CA ARG A 217 8.10 9.13 1.10
C ARG A 217 9.01 8.39 0.13
N SER A 218 9.15 7.08 0.29
CA SER A 218 10.07 6.25 -0.51
C SER A 218 9.59 4.79 -0.51
N SER A 219 9.65 4.14 -1.66
CA SER A 219 9.27 2.73 -1.83
C SER A 219 10.24 2.02 -2.76
N ASP A 220 10.83 0.89 -2.32
CA ASP A 220 11.35 -0.13 -3.23
C ASP A 220 10.14 -0.82 -3.89
N PHE A 221 9.83 -0.38 -5.09
CA PHE A 221 8.56 -0.69 -5.73
C PHE A 221 8.44 -2.15 -6.13
N ALA A 222 9.54 -2.80 -6.53
CA ALA A 222 9.52 -4.19 -6.93
C ALA A 222 9.26 -5.15 -5.75
N THR A 223 9.67 -4.76 -4.53
CA THR A 223 9.64 -5.62 -3.34
C THR A 223 8.51 -5.30 -2.38
N SER A 224 8.34 -4.03 -1.98
CA SER A 224 7.57 -3.66 -0.80
C SER A 224 6.19 -3.08 -1.08
N VAL A 225 5.96 -2.44 -2.24
CA VAL A 225 4.73 -1.67 -2.48
C VAL A 225 3.45 -2.49 -2.26
N SER A 226 3.36 -3.69 -2.78
CA SER A 226 2.17 -4.55 -2.64
C SER A 226 1.92 -5.00 -1.21
N ILE A 227 2.98 -5.12 -0.40
CA ILE A 227 2.87 -5.39 1.04
C ILE A 227 2.34 -4.14 1.74
N ASN A 228 2.94 -2.96 1.49
CA ASN A 228 2.51 -1.71 2.12
C ASN A 228 1.05 -1.36 1.76
N GLU A 229 0.63 -1.55 0.52
CA GLU A 229 -0.76 -1.31 0.12
C GLU A 229 -1.74 -2.22 0.87
N LEU A 230 -1.44 -3.53 0.99
CA LEU A 230 -2.28 -4.46 1.76
C LEU A 230 -2.29 -4.16 3.27
N GLN A 231 -1.17 -3.71 3.83
CA GLN A 231 -1.08 -3.23 5.21
C GLN A 231 -2.12 -2.14 5.47
N TYR A 232 -2.12 -1.13 4.65
CA TYR A 232 -2.98 0.02 4.87
C TYR A 232 -4.43 -0.23 4.45
N VAL A 233 -4.69 -1.12 3.50
CA VAL A 233 -6.06 -1.63 3.29
C VAL A 233 -6.57 -2.36 4.53
N ALA A 234 -5.75 -3.20 5.18
CA ALA A 234 -6.13 -3.84 6.44
C ALA A 234 -6.45 -2.81 7.54
N LEU A 235 -5.62 -1.76 7.67
CA LEU A 235 -5.89 -0.68 8.62
C LEU A 235 -7.22 0.03 8.32
N LEU A 236 -7.50 0.32 7.06
CA LEU A 236 -8.78 0.93 6.63
C LEU A 236 -9.97 0.05 6.99
N LEU A 237 -9.88 -1.26 6.74
CA LEU A 237 -10.93 -2.22 7.10
C LEU A 237 -11.17 -2.26 8.61
N MET A 238 -10.11 -2.24 9.43
CA MET A 238 -10.19 -2.26 10.90
C MET A 238 -10.86 -1.00 11.45
N VAL A 239 -10.43 0.18 10.98
CA VAL A 239 -11.00 1.46 11.43
C VAL A 239 -12.46 1.59 11.00
N ALA A 240 -12.77 1.24 9.75
CA ALA A 240 -14.14 1.26 9.24
C ALA A 240 -15.06 0.32 10.06
N LYS A 241 -14.60 -0.91 10.33
CA LYS A 241 -15.36 -1.88 11.15
C LYS A 241 -15.60 -1.38 12.57
N HIS A 242 -14.59 -0.77 13.20
CA HIS A 242 -14.72 -0.19 14.56
C HIS A 242 -15.79 0.90 14.64
N LEU A 243 -15.86 1.73 13.61
CA LEU A 243 -16.78 2.87 13.56
C LEU A 243 -18.16 2.54 12.97
N GLY A 244 -18.35 1.33 12.46
CA GLY A 244 -19.55 0.95 11.73
C GLY A 244 -19.70 1.65 10.38
N TYR A 245 -18.57 2.04 9.76
CA TYR A 245 -18.53 2.66 8.44
C TYR A 245 -18.24 1.61 7.36
N THR A 246 -18.61 1.94 6.12
CA THR A 246 -18.24 1.12 4.97
C THR A 246 -16.85 1.51 4.48
N PRO A 247 -15.91 0.56 4.28
CA PRO A 247 -14.64 0.86 3.65
C PRO A 247 -14.85 1.46 2.27
N GLY A 248 -14.25 2.61 1.99
CA GLY A 248 -14.42 3.36 0.74
C GLY A 248 -13.21 3.24 -0.17
N VAL A 249 -12.60 4.38 -0.51
CA VAL A 249 -11.45 4.44 -1.42
C VAL A 249 -10.14 4.47 -0.63
N PHE A 250 -9.23 3.58 -1.00
CA PHE A 250 -7.83 3.64 -0.59
C PHE A 250 -7.02 4.33 -1.69
N THR A 251 -6.32 5.40 -1.35
CA THR A 251 -5.39 6.11 -2.24
C THR A 251 -3.98 5.99 -1.67
N HIS A 252 -3.03 5.57 -2.49
CA HIS A 252 -1.62 5.50 -2.12
C HIS A 252 -0.81 6.49 -2.96
N VAL A 253 -0.13 7.41 -2.30
CA VAL A 253 0.74 8.42 -2.90
C VAL A 253 2.18 8.14 -2.49
N ILE A 254 3.05 7.89 -3.47
CA ILE A 254 4.47 7.61 -3.24
C ILE A 254 5.30 8.74 -3.86
N THR A 255 6.09 9.43 -3.04
CA THR A 255 6.94 10.53 -3.54
C THR A 255 8.13 10.01 -4.33
N ASN A 256 9.01 9.20 -3.73
CA ASN A 256 10.13 8.57 -4.42
C ASN A 256 9.82 7.09 -4.66
N THR A 257 9.59 6.72 -5.90
CA THR A 257 9.26 5.35 -6.31
C THR A 257 10.45 4.78 -7.08
N GLN A 258 11.10 3.77 -6.52
CA GLN A 258 12.40 3.31 -7.00
C GLN A 258 12.48 1.79 -7.15
N ILE A 259 13.45 1.35 -7.95
CA ILE A 259 13.99 -0.01 -7.96
C ILE A 259 15.50 0.05 -7.77
N TYR A 260 16.06 -0.91 -7.04
CA TYR A 260 17.51 -1.04 -6.94
C TYR A 260 18.11 -1.56 -8.26
N ASP A 261 19.33 -1.19 -8.53
CA ASP A 261 20.03 -1.57 -9.76
C ASP A 261 20.14 -3.10 -9.94
N ARG A 262 20.32 -3.86 -8.83
CA ARG A 262 20.29 -5.32 -8.84
C ARG A 262 18.92 -5.93 -9.07
N HIS A 263 17.84 -5.13 -9.02
CA HIS A 263 16.46 -5.59 -9.24
C HIS A 263 15.93 -5.35 -10.66
N ILE A 264 16.73 -4.77 -11.55
CA ILE A 264 16.32 -4.44 -12.94
C ILE A 264 15.84 -5.68 -13.69
N ASN A 265 16.52 -6.81 -13.56
CA ASN A 265 16.12 -8.04 -14.24
C ASN A 265 14.82 -8.61 -13.69
N GLN A 266 14.64 -8.59 -12.37
CA GLN A 266 13.40 -9.02 -11.72
C GLN A 266 12.24 -8.08 -12.09
N ALA A 267 12.47 -6.76 -12.18
CA ALA A 267 11.47 -5.80 -12.63
C ALA A 267 11.03 -6.09 -14.08
N LYS A 268 11.97 -6.34 -14.99
CA LYS A 268 11.67 -6.75 -16.36
C LYS A 268 10.89 -8.06 -16.41
N GLU A 269 11.24 -9.03 -15.57
CA GLU A 269 10.52 -10.28 -15.48
C GLU A 269 9.09 -10.07 -15.00
N LEU A 270 8.86 -9.29 -13.92
CA LEU A 270 7.53 -8.96 -13.43
C LEU A 270 6.66 -8.27 -14.49
N ILE A 271 7.23 -7.36 -15.28
CA ILE A 271 6.53 -6.72 -16.39
C ILE A 271 6.09 -7.74 -17.44
N ASN A 272 6.92 -8.75 -17.74
CA ASN A 272 6.65 -9.75 -18.78
C ASN A 272 5.72 -10.87 -18.29
N ARG A 273 5.58 -11.11 -16.98
CA ARG A 273 4.68 -12.13 -16.45
C ARG A 273 3.23 -11.82 -16.80
N ASN A 274 2.46 -12.86 -17.12
CA ASN A 274 1.02 -12.73 -17.29
C ASN A 274 0.35 -12.76 -15.93
N PRO A 275 -0.58 -11.80 -15.66
CA PRO A 275 -1.41 -11.86 -14.47
C PRO A 275 -2.23 -13.16 -14.44
N ILE A 276 -2.54 -13.65 -13.25
CA ILE A 276 -3.45 -14.76 -13.08
C ILE A 276 -4.86 -14.19 -12.89
N PRO A 277 -5.85 -14.60 -13.71
CA PRO A 277 -7.25 -14.17 -13.54
C PRO A 277 -7.74 -14.43 -12.13
N ASN A 278 -8.31 -13.38 -11.51
CA ASN A 278 -8.79 -13.42 -10.13
C ASN A 278 -9.81 -12.32 -9.85
N LYS A 279 -10.49 -12.44 -8.69
CA LYS A 279 -11.34 -11.41 -8.08
C LYS A 279 -10.95 -11.24 -6.59
N ALA A 280 -9.66 -11.35 -6.31
CA ALA A 280 -9.14 -11.37 -4.96
C ALA A 280 -9.49 -10.10 -4.18
N GLN A 281 -9.96 -10.27 -2.95
CA GLN A 281 -10.26 -9.20 -2.02
C GLN A 281 -9.78 -9.58 -0.62
N LEU A 282 -9.17 -8.61 0.07
CA LEU A 282 -8.92 -8.71 1.51
C LEU A 282 -10.18 -8.25 2.23
N ILE A 283 -10.75 -9.10 3.07
CA ILE A 283 -11.93 -8.79 3.87
C ILE A 283 -11.66 -9.02 5.36
N LEU A 284 -12.35 -8.27 6.21
CA LEU A 284 -12.41 -8.46 7.65
C LEU A 284 -13.78 -9.04 7.98
N ASP A 285 -13.81 -10.37 8.21
CA ASP A 285 -15.02 -11.18 8.39
C ASP A 285 -15.13 -11.64 9.85
N THR A 286 -15.79 -10.82 10.67
CA THR A 286 -15.95 -11.06 12.09
C THR A 286 -17.11 -10.24 12.67
N ASP A 287 -17.70 -10.70 13.78
CA ASP A 287 -18.69 -9.95 14.57
C ASP A 287 -18.05 -8.97 15.56
N LYS A 288 -16.73 -9.05 15.77
CA LYS A 288 -16.00 -8.10 16.61
C LYS A 288 -16.11 -6.69 16.01
N THR A 289 -16.17 -5.70 16.88
CA THR A 289 -16.28 -4.28 16.49
C THR A 289 -15.18 -3.41 17.10
N ASN A 290 -14.48 -3.90 18.14
CA ASN A 290 -13.42 -3.10 18.73
C ASN A 290 -12.12 -3.27 17.95
N PHE A 291 -11.50 -2.15 17.59
CA PHE A 291 -10.23 -2.08 16.84
C PHE A 291 -9.13 -2.94 17.45
N TYR A 292 -9.04 -3.00 18.77
CA TYR A 292 -7.98 -3.71 19.49
C TYR A 292 -8.22 -5.22 19.66
N ASP A 293 -9.40 -5.74 19.27
CA ASP A 293 -9.76 -7.16 19.44
C ASP A 293 -9.59 -7.98 18.15
N PHE A 294 -9.32 -7.33 17.01
CA PHE A 294 -9.12 -8.04 15.74
C PHE A 294 -7.84 -8.85 15.74
N THR A 295 -7.90 -10.01 15.11
CA THR A 295 -6.80 -10.96 14.97
C THR A 295 -6.62 -11.36 13.52
N ILE A 296 -5.54 -12.06 13.19
CA ILE A 296 -5.29 -12.52 11.81
C ILE A 296 -6.35 -13.50 11.32
N ASP A 297 -7.03 -14.21 12.21
CA ASP A 297 -8.07 -15.17 11.85
C ASP A 297 -9.39 -14.49 11.44
N ASP A 298 -9.57 -13.23 11.80
CA ASP A 298 -10.70 -12.40 11.37
C ASP A 298 -10.53 -11.89 9.92
N PHE A 299 -9.32 -12.00 9.35
CA PHE A 299 -9.03 -11.59 7.98
C PHE A 299 -9.06 -12.78 7.02
N LYS A 300 -9.63 -12.55 5.85
CA LYS A 300 -9.64 -13.52 4.74
C LYS A 300 -9.19 -12.84 3.46
N LEU A 301 -8.33 -13.50 2.70
CA LEU A 301 -8.04 -13.15 1.32
C LEU A 301 -8.83 -14.12 0.44
N ILE A 302 -9.99 -13.67 -0.04
CA ILE A 302 -10.91 -14.47 -0.86
C ILE A 302 -10.50 -14.40 -2.33
N ASP A 303 -10.82 -15.45 -3.10
CA ASP A 303 -10.60 -15.54 -4.56
C ASP A 303 -9.14 -15.28 -5.02
N TYR A 304 -8.17 -15.50 -4.12
CA TYR A 304 -6.75 -15.37 -4.44
C TYR A 304 -6.16 -16.73 -4.83
N PRO A 305 -5.79 -16.93 -6.10
CA PRO A 305 -5.37 -18.23 -6.63
C PRO A 305 -3.90 -18.54 -6.29
N LEU A 306 -3.56 -18.61 -5.00
CA LEU A 306 -2.18 -18.69 -4.50
C LEU A 306 -1.38 -19.85 -5.10
N ASP A 307 -1.96 -21.04 -5.20
CA ASP A 307 -1.23 -22.21 -5.72
C ASP A 307 -0.95 -22.06 -7.22
N LYS A 308 -1.88 -21.51 -7.98
CA LYS A 308 -1.64 -21.20 -9.39
C LYS A 308 -0.56 -20.15 -9.54
N ILE A 309 -0.56 -19.10 -8.70
CA ILE A 309 0.48 -18.07 -8.70
C ILE A 309 1.84 -18.68 -8.38
N LYS A 310 1.97 -19.50 -7.34
CA LYS A 310 3.23 -20.16 -6.97
C LYS A 310 3.81 -21.00 -8.12
N ASN A 311 2.95 -21.68 -8.87
CA ASN A 311 3.34 -22.55 -9.96
C ASN A 311 3.69 -21.79 -11.25
N THR A 312 2.98 -20.68 -11.55
CA THR A 312 3.12 -19.93 -12.81
C THR A 312 4.03 -18.73 -12.67
N ASN A 313 3.90 -17.99 -11.57
CA ASN A 313 4.60 -16.75 -11.25
C ASN A 313 5.33 -16.90 -9.89
N PRO A 314 6.35 -17.78 -9.79
CA PRO A 314 7.01 -18.05 -8.51
C PRO A 314 7.67 -16.79 -7.93
N GLN A 315 7.98 -16.85 -6.63
CA GLN A 315 8.66 -15.75 -5.95
C GLN A 315 10.04 -15.49 -6.58
N LEU A 316 10.39 -14.22 -6.68
CA LEU A 316 11.70 -13.75 -7.10
C LEU A 316 12.57 -13.43 -5.88
N LYS A 317 13.87 -13.56 -6.05
CA LYS A 317 14.86 -13.15 -5.05
C LYS A 317 15.28 -11.70 -5.30
N PHE A 318 15.37 -10.93 -4.22
CA PHE A 318 15.79 -9.54 -4.23
C PHE A 318 16.90 -9.35 -3.19
N ASP A 319 17.97 -8.67 -3.56
CA ASP A 319 19.03 -8.28 -2.63
C ASP A 319 18.57 -7.06 -1.83
N LEU A 320 18.82 -7.05 -0.55
CA LEU A 320 18.42 -5.93 0.31
C LEU A 320 19.49 -4.85 0.30
N GLY A 321 19.12 -3.61 0.02
CA GLY A 321 19.94 -2.41 0.21
C GLY A 321 19.57 -1.73 1.54
N ILE A 322 20.52 -1.61 2.46
CA ILE A 322 20.33 -1.06 3.82
C ILE A 322 21.23 0.15 4.05
#